data_014f0f5a58f1228d5e3a36ea2115dccd
#
_entry.id   014f0f5a58f1228d5e3a36ea2115dccd
#
_cell.length_a   1.000
_cell.length_b   1.000
_cell.length_c   1.000
_cell.angle_alpha   90.00
_cell.angle_beta   90.00
_cell.angle_gamma   90.00
#
_symmetry.space_group_name_H-M   'P 1'
#
loop_
_entity.id
_entity.type
_entity.pdbx_description
1 polymer ?
#
loop_
_entity_poly.entity_id
_entity_poly.type
_entity_poly.pdbx_seq_one_letter_code
_entity_poly.pdbx_strand_id
1 'polypeptide(L)'
;QLELIMATDDYEVAPLIRSVSLEYVDALVNGAKGSIQPRSAKPNEDTRFTYTLWPVMRDGNHGFDQLRFTVPDLTNVDELEIRVGGLPVDPLAVELEVDSLRVTLPEAVLDDSISIGFTTRLVQNASVIDLDLGSSSFPGLWQDVEPAARRSNVVLLPDLMNSDRLIDDLKFSNRIFTPNGDGVNDELTLSFVLLKADSVEPHIQILDMAGRVVARLSGESTGPSRRFVWDGRNEAGQPVAPGVYIYRIDANADAGEATQVYTVSVAY
;
A
#
# COMPACT_ATOMS: atom_id res chain seq x y z
N GLN A 1 3.26 -31.60 2.17
CA GLN A 1 2.94 -32.88 2.81
C GLN A 1 1.43 -32.98 2.94
N LEU A 2 0.83 -34.06 2.39
CA LEU A 2 -0.60 -34.35 2.56
C LEU A 2 -0.74 -35.32 3.72
N GLU A 3 -1.61 -35.01 4.67
CA GLU A 3 -1.92 -35.87 5.81
C GLU A 3 -3.44 -36.15 5.80
N LEU A 4 -3.81 -37.41 5.93
CA LEU A 4 -5.18 -37.84 6.00
C LEU A 4 -5.43 -38.45 7.38
N ILE A 5 -6.27 -37.76 8.17
CA ILE A 5 -6.65 -38.21 9.50
C ILE A 5 -8.06 -38.80 9.43
N MET A 6 -8.23 -40.05 9.85
CA MET A 6 -9.52 -40.70 9.97
C MET A 6 -9.83 -40.98 11.44
N ALA A 7 -11.01 -40.64 11.87
CA ALA A 7 -11.51 -40.91 13.22
C ALA A 7 -12.94 -41.46 13.15
N THR A 8 -13.31 -42.28 14.13
CA THR A 8 -14.68 -42.73 14.35
C THR A 8 -14.99 -42.70 15.85
N ASP A 9 -16.19 -42.26 16.19
CA ASP A 9 -16.71 -42.28 17.56
C ASP A 9 -17.40 -43.62 17.87
N ASP A 10 -17.59 -44.48 16.88
CA ASP A 10 -18.20 -45.79 17.01
C ASP A 10 -17.13 -46.88 16.88
N TYR A 11 -16.96 -47.67 17.93
CA TYR A 11 -15.97 -48.73 18.02
C TYR A 11 -16.31 -49.95 17.16
N GLU A 12 -17.54 -50.06 16.63
CA GLU A 12 -17.97 -51.12 15.73
C GLU A 12 -17.81 -50.75 14.25
N VAL A 13 -17.51 -49.48 13.94
CA VAL A 13 -17.39 -48.94 12.57
C VAL A 13 -16.00 -48.41 12.32
N ALA A 14 -15.28 -49.01 11.39
CA ALA A 14 -14.00 -48.45 10.92
C ALA A 14 -14.23 -47.58 9.66
N PRO A 15 -13.68 -46.37 9.61
CA PRO A 15 -13.74 -45.57 8.39
C PRO A 15 -12.97 -46.26 7.26
N LEU A 16 -13.57 -46.31 6.06
CA LEU A 16 -12.98 -46.95 4.88
C LEU A 16 -12.84 -45.94 3.75
N ILE A 17 -11.62 -45.68 3.30
CA ILE A 17 -11.34 -44.95 2.09
C ILE A 17 -11.16 -45.94 0.95
N ARG A 18 -11.92 -45.78 -0.12
CA ARG A 18 -11.84 -46.64 -1.30
C ARG A 18 -10.86 -46.12 -2.35
N SER A 19 -10.71 -44.80 -2.44
CA SER A 19 -9.77 -44.17 -3.34
C SER A 19 -9.41 -42.77 -2.87
N VAL A 20 -8.21 -42.37 -3.15
CA VAL A 20 -7.75 -40.98 -3.04
C VAL A 20 -7.15 -40.63 -4.39
N SER A 21 -7.65 -39.58 -5.04
CA SER A 21 -7.07 -39.05 -6.27
C SER A 21 -6.47 -37.67 -5.99
N LEU A 22 -5.34 -37.39 -6.59
CA LEU A 22 -4.67 -36.11 -6.55
C LEU A 22 -4.56 -35.60 -7.99
N GLU A 23 -5.23 -34.50 -8.28
CA GLU A 23 -5.01 -33.77 -9.53
C GLU A 23 -3.93 -32.73 -9.28
N TYR A 24 -2.96 -32.62 -10.16
CA TYR A 24 -1.88 -31.63 -10.05
C TYR A 24 -1.57 -31.06 -11.42
N VAL A 25 -1.07 -29.82 -11.41
CA VAL A 25 -0.49 -29.13 -12.57
C VAL A 25 0.99 -28.99 -12.29
N ASP A 26 1.82 -29.18 -13.31
CA ASP A 26 3.24 -28.92 -13.18
C ASP A 26 3.47 -27.44 -12.82
N ALA A 27 4.49 -27.20 -12.00
CA ALA A 27 4.80 -25.85 -11.54
C ALA A 27 5.21 -24.96 -12.71
N LEU A 28 4.95 -23.66 -12.59
CA LEU A 28 5.39 -22.67 -13.59
C LEU A 28 6.92 -22.65 -13.68
N VAL A 29 7.58 -22.64 -12.53
CA VAL A 29 9.03 -22.75 -12.39
C VAL A 29 9.36 -23.70 -11.24
N ASN A 30 10.56 -24.29 -11.24
CA ASN A 30 10.98 -25.14 -10.12
C ASN A 30 11.20 -24.34 -8.83
N GLY A 31 11.44 -23.05 -8.94
CA GLY A 31 11.57 -22.06 -7.89
C GLY A 31 11.96 -20.73 -8.49
N ALA A 32 11.73 -19.68 -7.74
CA ALA A 32 12.12 -18.34 -8.15
C ALA A 32 12.66 -17.57 -6.95
N LYS A 33 13.70 -16.78 -7.15
CA LYS A 33 14.29 -15.94 -6.12
C LYS A 33 14.28 -14.48 -6.52
N GLY A 34 13.97 -13.59 -5.58
CA GLY A 34 13.87 -12.16 -5.83
C GLY A 34 14.65 -11.30 -4.86
N SER A 35 15.01 -10.11 -5.32
CA SER A 35 15.67 -9.09 -4.51
C SER A 35 15.32 -7.70 -4.98
N ILE A 36 15.12 -6.78 -4.05
CA ILE A 36 14.87 -5.37 -4.33
C ILE A 36 16.07 -4.48 -4.02
N GLN A 37 16.27 -3.44 -4.80
CA GLN A 37 17.25 -2.38 -4.60
C GLN A 37 16.63 -1.01 -4.93
N PRO A 38 16.97 0.06 -4.15
CA PRO A 38 17.73 0.03 -2.90
C PRO A 38 16.95 -0.64 -1.77
N ARG A 39 17.65 -1.10 -0.73
CA ARG A 39 17.04 -1.74 0.45
C ARG A 39 16.75 -0.77 1.60
N SER A 40 16.95 0.51 1.35
CA SER A 40 16.57 1.60 2.24
C SER A 40 16.11 2.80 1.42
N ALA A 41 15.16 3.54 1.95
CA ALA A 41 14.64 4.77 1.36
C ALA A 41 14.34 5.80 2.46
N LYS A 42 14.04 7.01 2.04
CA LYS A 42 13.50 8.03 2.94
C LYS A 42 11.97 7.95 3.00
N PRO A 43 11.38 8.27 4.15
CA PRO A 43 9.93 8.25 4.27
C PRO A 43 9.26 9.26 3.34
N ASN A 44 8.19 8.84 2.66
CA ASN A 44 7.34 9.68 1.82
C ASN A 44 8.08 10.45 0.70
N GLU A 45 9.25 9.96 0.26
CA GLU A 45 9.97 10.50 -0.89
C GLU A 45 9.87 9.52 -2.07
N ASP A 46 9.68 10.05 -3.29
CA ASP A 46 9.70 9.24 -4.51
C ASP A 46 11.06 8.56 -4.65
N THR A 47 11.05 7.23 -4.63
CA THR A 47 12.26 6.42 -4.74
C THR A 47 12.13 5.43 -5.88
N ARG A 48 13.13 5.42 -6.78
CA ARG A 48 13.22 4.43 -7.85
C ARG A 48 13.74 3.12 -7.28
N PHE A 49 12.95 2.07 -7.41
CA PHE A 49 13.31 0.71 -7.03
C PHE A 49 13.53 -0.15 -8.27
N THR A 50 14.35 -1.18 -8.10
CA THR A 50 14.51 -2.25 -9.07
C THR A 50 14.35 -3.57 -8.33
N TYR A 51 13.36 -4.35 -8.73
CA TYR A 51 13.18 -5.72 -8.28
C TYR A 51 13.79 -6.64 -9.34
N THR A 52 14.68 -7.54 -8.92
CA THR A 52 15.30 -8.53 -9.82
C THR A 52 14.84 -9.92 -9.41
N LEU A 53 14.37 -10.67 -10.38
CA LEU A 53 13.85 -12.04 -10.27
C LEU A 53 14.77 -13.00 -11.03
N TRP A 54 15.08 -14.14 -10.41
CA TRP A 54 15.84 -15.24 -11.02
C TRP A 54 15.00 -16.52 -10.93
N PRO A 55 14.35 -16.94 -12.01
CA PRO A 55 13.64 -18.23 -12.07
C PRO A 55 14.64 -19.39 -12.19
N VAL A 56 14.26 -20.54 -11.71
CA VAL A 56 14.97 -21.81 -11.87
C VAL A 56 14.04 -22.81 -12.53
N MET A 57 14.39 -23.23 -13.72
CA MET A 57 13.58 -24.16 -14.51
C MET A 57 14.04 -25.60 -14.35
N ARG A 58 13.11 -26.52 -14.57
CA ARG A 58 13.35 -27.94 -14.78
C ARG A 58 12.49 -28.44 -15.95
N ASP A 59 12.83 -29.63 -16.45
CA ASP A 59 12.00 -30.30 -17.46
C ASP A 59 10.57 -30.46 -16.94
N GLY A 60 9.59 -30.08 -17.76
CA GLY A 60 8.16 -30.10 -17.42
C GLY A 60 7.61 -28.80 -16.85
N ASN A 61 8.44 -27.81 -16.52
CA ASN A 61 7.92 -26.49 -16.13
C ASN A 61 7.37 -25.74 -17.35
N HIS A 62 6.34 -24.93 -17.12
CA HIS A 62 5.60 -24.23 -18.19
C HIS A 62 6.11 -22.81 -18.46
N GLY A 63 6.90 -22.23 -17.55
CA GLY A 63 7.22 -20.81 -17.57
C GLY A 63 6.05 -19.94 -17.09
N PHE A 64 6.25 -18.63 -17.12
CA PHE A 64 5.26 -17.66 -16.66
C PHE A 64 5.26 -16.44 -17.56
N ASP A 65 4.09 -15.83 -17.75
CA ASP A 65 3.89 -14.58 -18.50
C ASP A 65 3.14 -13.53 -17.68
N GLN A 66 2.80 -13.83 -16.42
CA GLN A 66 2.15 -12.90 -15.52
C GLN A 66 2.99 -12.69 -14.26
N LEU A 67 3.02 -11.43 -13.82
CA LEU A 67 3.70 -10.98 -12.61
C LEU A 67 2.67 -10.24 -11.77
N ARG A 68 2.56 -10.57 -10.49
CA ARG A 68 1.72 -9.85 -9.55
C ARG A 68 2.57 -9.33 -8.40
N PHE A 69 2.62 -8.02 -8.28
CA PHE A 69 3.35 -7.35 -7.22
C PHE A 69 2.42 -6.85 -6.15
N THR A 70 2.83 -6.98 -4.91
CA THR A 70 2.32 -6.19 -3.82
C THR A 70 3.31 -5.06 -3.56
N VAL A 71 3.01 -3.87 -4.05
CA VAL A 71 3.82 -2.66 -3.85
C VAL A 71 2.96 -1.62 -3.15
N PRO A 72 3.24 -1.30 -1.89
CA PRO A 72 2.51 -0.25 -1.18
C PRO A 72 2.64 1.09 -1.94
N ASP A 73 1.50 1.77 -2.13
CA ASP A 73 1.42 3.14 -2.64
C ASP A 73 2.22 3.39 -3.94
N LEU A 74 2.09 2.49 -4.93
CA LEU A 74 2.71 2.69 -6.23
C LEU A 74 2.22 4.00 -6.86
N THR A 75 3.09 5.01 -6.89
CA THR A 75 2.71 6.38 -7.25
C THR A 75 2.71 6.63 -8.75
N ASN A 76 3.49 5.88 -9.52
CA ASN A 76 3.61 6.09 -10.96
C ASN A 76 3.80 4.77 -11.73
N VAL A 77 2.73 4.31 -12.36
CA VAL A 77 2.73 3.11 -13.20
C VAL A 77 3.42 3.38 -14.55
N ASP A 78 3.40 4.64 -15.02
CA ASP A 78 4.02 5.03 -16.30
C ASP A 78 5.54 4.93 -16.30
N GLU A 79 6.17 4.87 -15.11
CA GLU A 79 7.60 4.62 -14.94
C GLU A 79 7.95 3.14 -14.81
N LEU A 80 7.00 2.22 -15.01
CA LEU A 80 7.26 0.80 -14.98
C LEU A 80 8.18 0.42 -16.15
N GLU A 81 9.32 -0.17 -15.83
CA GLU A 81 10.31 -0.65 -16.81
C GLU A 81 10.57 -2.13 -16.56
N ILE A 82 10.37 -2.96 -17.59
CA ILE A 82 10.60 -4.41 -17.49
C ILE A 82 11.68 -4.81 -18.46
N ARG A 83 12.62 -5.64 -17.99
CA ARG A 83 13.68 -6.24 -18.79
C ARG A 83 13.70 -7.75 -18.57
N VAL A 84 13.72 -8.52 -19.64
CA VAL A 84 13.86 -9.97 -19.64
C VAL A 84 15.20 -10.31 -20.27
N GLY A 85 16.06 -11.05 -19.59
CA GLY A 85 17.43 -11.33 -20.07
C GLY A 85 18.24 -10.07 -20.34
N GLY A 86 17.91 -8.94 -19.65
CA GLY A 86 18.54 -7.63 -19.85
C GLY A 86 17.96 -6.80 -21.01
N LEU A 87 17.07 -7.36 -21.84
CA LEU A 87 16.42 -6.65 -22.94
C LEU A 87 15.10 -6.01 -22.47
N PRO A 88 14.81 -4.77 -22.88
CA PRO A 88 13.55 -4.12 -22.52
C PRO A 88 12.37 -4.84 -23.17
N VAL A 89 11.27 -5.00 -22.41
CA VAL A 89 10.04 -5.64 -22.86
C VAL A 89 8.86 -4.75 -22.49
N ASP A 90 8.04 -4.42 -23.47
CA ASP A 90 6.79 -3.72 -23.25
C ASP A 90 5.71 -4.72 -22.85
N PRO A 91 5.04 -4.54 -21.69
CA PRO A 91 3.98 -5.44 -21.26
C PRO A 91 2.76 -5.37 -22.19
N LEU A 92 2.05 -6.49 -22.36
CA LEU A 92 0.76 -6.51 -23.07
C LEU A 92 -0.35 -5.79 -22.29
N ALA A 93 -0.31 -5.93 -20.96
CA ALA A 93 -1.28 -5.32 -20.06
C ALA A 93 -0.63 -5.00 -18.70
N VAL A 94 -1.09 -3.90 -18.13
CA VAL A 94 -0.76 -3.48 -16.75
C VAL A 94 -2.08 -3.15 -16.09
N GLU A 95 -2.45 -3.93 -15.06
CA GLU A 95 -3.72 -3.82 -14.36
C GLU A 95 -3.47 -3.49 -12.89
N LEU A 96 -4.05 -2.38 -12.43
CA LEU A 96 -4.01 -1.98 -11.04
C LEU A 96 -5.19 -2.64 -10.31
N GLU A 97 -4.91 -3.46 -9.32
CA GLU A 97 -5.87 -4.04 -8.40
C GLU A 97 -5.80 -3.29 -7.05
N VAL A 98 -6.68 -3.62 -6.11
CA VAL A 98 -6.79 -2.87 -4.84
C VAL A 98 -5.46 -2.80 -4.08
N ASP A 99 -4.72 -3.92 -4.02
CA ASP A 99 -3.47 -4.03 -3.25
C ASP A 99 -2.31 -4.57 -4.10
N SER A 100 -2.49 -4.68 -5.42
CA SER A 100 -1.48 -5.27 -6.28
C SER A 100 -1.49 -4.70 -7.70
N LEU A 101 -0.35 -4.80 -8.35
CA LEU A 101 -0.15 -4.52 -9.76
C LEU A 101 0.07 -5.83 -10.49
N ARG A 102 -0.80 -6.13 -11.46
CA ARG A 102 -0.62 -7.26 -12.36
C ARG A 102 -0.04 -6.80 -13.69
N VAL A 103 0.99 -7.49 -14.13
CA VAL A 103 1.64 -7.24 -15.42
C VAL A 103 1.58 -8.50 -16.24
N THR A 104 1.14 -8.40 -17.50
CA THR A 104 1.16 -9.51 -18.47
C THR A 104 2.24 -9.24 -19.52
N LEU A 105 3.16 -10.18 -19.66
CA LEU A 105 4.24 -10.14 -20.64
C LEU A 105 3.77 -10.68 -21.99
N PRO A 106 4.40 -10.27 -23.12
CA PRO A 106 4.03 -10.74 -24.45
C PRO A 106 4.35 -12.23 -24.69
N GLU A 107 5.36 -12.75 -24.01
CA GLU A 107 5.82 -14.13 -24.15
C GLU A 107 6.10 -14.73 -22.77
N ALA A 108 5.94 -16.06 -22.67
CA ALA A 108 6.29 -16.77 -21.45
C ALA A 108 7.81 -16.76 -21.22
N VAL A 109 8.20 -16.40 -20.00
CA VAL A 109 9.60 -16.42 -19.55
C VAL A 109 9.89 -17.82 -19.01
N LEU A 110 11.00 -18.38 -19.43
CA LEU A 110 11.49 -19.68 -18.98
C LEU A 110 12.59 -19.50 -17.92
N ASP A 111 13.82 -19.26 -18.34
CA ASP A 111 14.99 -19.23 -17.43
C ASP A 111 15.72 -17.88 -17.40
N ASP A 112 15.22 -16.89 -18.15
CA ASP A 112 15.78 -15.55 -18.15
C ASP A 112 15.46 -14.80 -16.85
N SER A 113 16.45 -14.04 -16.35
CA SER A 113 16.20 -13.11 -15.25
C SER A 113 15.32 -11.95 -15.68
N ILE A 114 14.46 -11.49 -14.77
CA ILE A 114 13.64 -10.30 -14.99
C ILE A 114 14.10 -9.19 -14.06
N SER A 115 14.19 -7.99 -14.60
CA SER A 115 14.42 -6.77 -13.84
C SER A 115 13.22 -5.84 -14.03
N ILE A 116 12.66 -5.37 -12.93
CA ILE A 116 11.44 -4.57 -12.90
C ILE A 116 11.76 -3.28 -12.15
N GLY A 117 11.77 -2.17 -12.86
CA GLY A 117 11.98 -0.83 -12.34
C GLY A 117 10.64 -0.13 -12.11
N PHE A 118 10.44 0.47 -10.94
CA PHE A 118 9.25 1.25 -10.58
C PHE A 118 9.58 2.33 -9.56
N THR A 119 8.75 3.37 -9.49
CA THR A 119 8.88 4.46 -8.51
C THR A 119 7.71 4.40 -7.54
N THR A 120 8.00 4.46 -6.24
CA THR A 120 6.96 4.54 -5.21
C THR A 120 7.45 5.29 -3.97
N ARG A 121 6.51 5.65 -3.10
CA ARG A 121 6.77 6.23 -1.77
C ARG A 121 6.43 5.20 -0.72
N LEU A 122 7.32 5.04 0.24
CA LEU A 122 7.10 4.15 1.37
C LEU A 122 6.90 4.96 2.64
N VAL A 123 5.94 4.53 3.47
CA VAL A 123 5.53 5.24 4.69
C VAL A 123 5.61 4.38 5.94
N GLN A 124 5.96 3.09 5.80
CA GLN A 124 6.11 2.14 6.90
C GLN A 124 7.57 1.96 7.29
N ASN A 125 7.85 1.62 8.55
CA ASN A 125 9.21 1.33 9.03
C ASN A 125 9.95 0.31 8.18
N ALA A 126 9.21 -0.68 7.69
CA ALA A 126 9.67 -1.73 6.81
C ALA A 126 8.53 -2.11 5.86
N SER A 127 8.81 -2.14 4.57
CA SER A 127 7.86 -2.57 3.54
C SER A 127 8.37 -3.84 2.88
N VAL A 128 7.51 -4.85 2.82
CA VAL A 128 7.77 -6.09 2.10
C VAL A 128 7.25 -5.92 0.68
N ILE A 129 8.09 -6.19 -0.30
CA ILE A 129 7.73 -6.18 -1.72
C ILE A 129 7.66 -7.63 -2.16
N ASP A 130 6.45 -8.13 -2.29
CA ASP A 130 6.21 -9.51 -2.71
C ASP A 130 5.89 -9.58 -4.19
N LEU A 131 6.28 -10.68 -4.80
CA LEU A 131 6.04 -10.96 -6.21
C LEU A 131 5.58 -12.42 -6.36
N ASP A 132 4.51 -12.59 -7.11
CA ASP A 132 4.01 -13.88 -7.55
C ASP A 132 4.13 -14.02 -9.07
N LEU A 133 4.39 -15.24 -9.52
CA LEU A 133 4.41 -15.64 -10.91
C LEU A 133 3.09 -16.30 -11.28
N GLY A 134 2.55 -15.94 -12.43
CA GLY A 134 1.33 -16.52 -12.98
C GLY A 134 1.47 -16.90 -14.44
N SER A 135 0.46 -17.56 -14.99
CA SER A 135 0.41 -17.87 -16.40
C SER A 135 -0.99 -17.67 -16.97
N SER A 136 -1.05 -16.98 -18.12
CA SER A 136 -2.30 -16.82 -18.87
C SER A 136 -2.84 -18.16 -19.38
N SER A 137 -1.95 -19.14 -19.59
CA SER A 137 -2.32 -20.51 -20.00
C SER A 137 -2.88 -21.35 -18.86
N PHE A 138 -2.60 -20.99 -17.60
CA PHE A 138 -3.07 -21.68 -16.40
C PHE A 138 -3.71 -20.68 -15.41
N PRO A 139 -4.91 -20.15 -15.74
CA PRO A 139 -5.56 -19.13 -14.94
C PRO A 139 -5.77 -19.58 -13.49
N GLY A 140 -5.39 -18.74 -12.54
CA GLY A 140 -5.52 -19.01 -11.10
C GLY A 140 -4.34 -19.77 -10.48
N LEU A 141 -3.38 -20.25 -11.27
CA LEU A 141 -2.12 -20.79 -10.75
C LEU A 141 -1.15 -19.64 -10.49
N TRP A 142 -0.82 -19.42 -9.23
CA TRP A 142 0.18 -18.46 -8.78
C TRP A 142 1.26 -19.15 -7.98
N GLN A 143 2.49 -18.71 -8.15
CA GLN A 143 3.66 -19.27 -7.48
C GLN A 143 4.51 -18.13 -6.88
N ASP A 144 4.77 -18.21 -5.58
CA ASP A 144 5.51 -17.20 -4.82
C ASP A 144 6.99 -17.15 -5.27
N VAL A 145 7.56 -15.94 -5.19
CA VAL A 145 8.99 -15.70 -5.36
C VAL A 145 9.66 -15.59 -4.01
N GLU A 146 10.56 -16.52 -3.71
CA GLU A 146 11.31 -16.50 -2.45
C GLU A 146 12.36 -15.38 -2.43
N PRO A 147 12.64 -14.76 -1.27
CA PRO A 147 13.77 -13.85 -1.13
C PRO A 147 15.10 -14.52 -1.49
N ALA A 148 15.90 -13.89 -2.36
CA ALA A 148 17.21 -14.41 -2.79
C ALA A 148 18.21 -14.52 -1.63
N ALA A 149 18.07 -13.68 -0.62
CA ALA A 149 18.77 -13.72 0.65
C ALA A 149 17.83 -13.28 1.76
N ARG A 150 18.22 -13.47 3.01
CA ARG A 150 17.41 -13.08 4.15
C ARG A 150 16.93 -11.61 4.01
N ARG A 151 15.60 -11.42 3.92
CA ARG A 151 14.94 -10.11 3.78
C ARG A 151 15.37 -9.33 2.53
N SER A 152 15.77 -9.98 1.45
CA SER A 152 16.15 -9.27 0.21
C SER A 152 14.97 -8.62 -0.51
N ASN A 153 13.75 -8.94 -0.13
CA ASN A 153 12.49 -8.33 -0.56
C ASN A 153 11.98 -7.23 0.39
N VAL A 154 12.78 -6.81 1.38
CA VAL A 154 12.37 -5.81 2.39
C VAL A 154 13.13 -4.52 2.18
N VAL A 155 12.38 -3.40 2.15
CA VAL A 155 12.92 -2.04 2.18
C VAL A 155 12.70 -1.45 3.57
N LEU A 156 13.73 -0.87 4.16
CA LEU A 156 13.70 -0.23 5.47
C LEU A 156 13.70 1.29 5.32
N LEU A 157 13.04 1.96 6.27
CA LEU A 157 13.04 3.42 6.43
C LEU A 157 13.73 3.79 7.75
N PRO A 158 15.09 3.86 7.79
CA PRO A 158 15.84 4.04 9.04
C PRO A 158 15.49 5.35 9.77
N ASP A 159 15.23 6.42 9.02
CA ASP A 159 14.86 7.72 9.58
C ASP A 159 13.50 7.68 10.29
N LEU A 160 12.62 6.79 9.86
CA LEU A 160 11.32 6.61 10.47
C LEU A 160 11.35 5.68 11.69
N MET A 161 12.23 4.67 11.68
CA MET A 161 12.35 3.69 12.77
C MET A 161 12.69 4.31 14.13
N ASN A 162 13.46 5.41 14.12
CA ASN A 162 13.92 6.11 15.33
C ASN A 162 13.21 7.46 15.56
N SER A 163 12.06 7.67 14.96
CA SER A 163 11.29 8.91 14.99
C SER A 163 9.88 8.64 15.52
N ASP A 164 9.33 9.57 16.30
CA ASP A 164 7.92 9.55 16.71
C ASP A 164 7.00 10.25 15.70
N ARG A 165 7.53 10.55 14.51
CA ARG A 165 6.81 11.27 13.46
C ARG A 165 5.73 10.35 12.86
N LEU A 166 4.46 10.75 13.01
CA LEU A 166 3.30 10.08 12.41
C LEU A 166 2.67 10.88 11.27
N ILE A 167 2.95 12.19 11.18
CA ILE A 167 2.36 13.09 10.18
C ILE A 167 3.47 13.71 9.35
N ASP A 168 3.28 13.67 8.04
CA ASP A 168 4.18 14.26 7.05
C ASP A 168 3.42 15.05 5.99
N ASP A 169 4.14 15.94 5.27
CA ASP A 169 3.63 16.74 4.15
C ASP A 169 2.31 17.47 4.46
N LEU A 170 2.20 18.04 5.67
CA LEU A 170 1.01 18.76 6.11
C LEU A 170 0.83 20.05 5.32
N LYS A 171 -0.30 20.18 4.66
CA LYS A 171 -0.69 21.33 3.84
C LYS A 171 -2.05 21.84 4.21
N PHE A 172 -2.19 23.17 4.20
CA PHE A 172 -3.45 23.89 4.29
C PHE A 172 -3.70 24.63 2.97
N SER A 173 -4.93 24.60 2.44
CA SER A 173 -5.28 25.38 1.25
C SER A 173 -5.03 26.88 1.50
N ASN A 174 -5.51 27.39 2.63
CA ASN A 174 -5.34 28.76 3.08
C ASN A 174 -5.34 28.82 4.61
N ARG A 175 -4.67 29.80 5.21
CA ARG A 175 -4.75 30.06 6.65
C ARG A 175 -5.86 31.05 7.04
N ILE A 176 -6.41 31.75 6.03
CA ILE A 176 -7.55 32.63 6.16
C ILE A 176 -8.53 32.23 5.08
N PHE A 177 -9.76 31.93 5.44
CA PHE A 177 -10.80 31.59 4.47
C PHE A 177 -12.11 32.34 4.78
N THR A 178 -12.96 32.46 3.76
CA THR A 178 -14.12 33.33 3.76
C THR A 178 -15.36 32.55 3.32
N PRO A 179 -15.97 31.76 4.23
CA PRO A 179 -17.09 30.88 3.91
C PRO A 179 -18.40 31.66 3.73
N ASN A 180 -18.45 32.54 2.71
CA ASN A 180 -19.57 33.40 2.38
C ASN A 180 -20.45 32.88 1.23
N GLY A 181 -20.03 31.78 0.57
CA GLY A 181 -20.75 31.13 -0.50
C GLY A 181 -20.57 31.77 -1.89
N ASP A 182 -19.53 32.58 -2.08
CA ASP A 182 -19.21 33.21 -3.37
C ASP A 182 -18.37 32.34 -4.30
N GLY A 183 -17.96 31.13 -3.84
CA GLY A 183 -17.13 30.17 -4.57
C GLY A 183 -15.64 30.46 -4.46
N VAL A 184 -15.22 31.43 -3.66
CA VAL A 184 -13.80 31.80 -3.47
C VAL A 184 -13.40 31.65 -2.00
N ASN A 185 -12.49 30.76 -1.70
CA ASN A 185 -12.03 30.49 -0.33
C ASN A 185 -13.14 30.12 0.67
N ASP A 186 -14.20 29.47 0.20
CA ASP A 186 -15.33 29.06 1.04
C ASP A 186 -15.03 27.87 1.94
N GLU A 187 -13.93 27.15 1.66
CA GLU A 187 -13.53 25.96 2.37
C GLU A 187 -12.06 26.00 2.76
N LEU A 188 -11.77 25.46 3.92
CA LEU A 188 -10.41 25.15 4.36
C LEU A 188 -10.14 23.66 4.12
N THR A 189 -9.21 23.36 3.24
CA THR A 189 -8.73 21.99 3.05
C THR A 189 -7.43 21.76 3.83
N LEU A 190 -7.38 20.67 4.59
CA LEU A 190 -6.19 20.12 5.22
C LEU A 190 -5.84 18.82 4.54
N SER A 191 -4.59 18.64 4.16
CA SER A 191 -4.07 17.35 3.68
C SER A 191 -2.74 17.02 4.32
N PHE A 192 -2.48 15.74 4.56
CA PHE A 192 -1.22 15.22 5.05
C PHE A 192 -1.07 13.75 4.73
N VAL A 193 0.14 13.23 4.89
CA VAL A 193 0.46 11.81 4.80
C VAL A 193 0.62 11.24 6.20
N LEU A 194 -0.02 10.11 6.46
CA LEU A 194 0.11 9.37 7.71
C LEU A 194 1.22 8.34 7.57
N LEU A 195 2.19 8.38 8.49
CA LEU A 195 3.33 7.47 8.55
C LEU A 195 3.09 6.39 9.59
N LYS A 196 3.63 5.18 9.41
CA LYS A 196 3.59 4.05 10.35
C LYS A 196 2.18 3.52 10.68
N ALA A 197 1.17 3.87 9.94
CA ALA A 197 -0.19 3.51 10.27
C ALA A 197 -0.96 3.07 9.02
N ASP A 198 -1.41 1.81 9.00
CA ASP A 198 -2.20 1.27 7.88
C ASP A 198 -3.70 1.51 8.05
N SER A 199 -4.20 1.63 9.27
CA SER A 199 -5.65 1.65 9.55
C SER A 199 -6.09 2.70 10.58
N VAL A 200 -5.26 3.71 10.86
CA VAL A 200 -5.60 4.73 11.85
C VAL A 200 -6.31 5.90 11.19
N GLU A 201 -7.51 6.21 11.69
CA GLU A 201 -8.23 7.41 11.32
C GLU A 201 -7.88 8.54 12.30
N PRO A 202 -7.20 9.61 11.84
CA PRO A 202 -6.90 10.75 12.69
C PRO A 202 -8.17 11.52 13.04
N HIS A 203 -8.24 11.99 14.29
CA HIS A 203 -9.33 12.83 14.77
C HIS A 203 -8.99 14.29 14.57
N ILE A 204 -9.83 14.99 13.81
CA ILE A 204 -9.66 16.42 13.56
C ILE A 204 -10.75 17.20 14.28
N GLN A 205 -10.34 18.16 15.10
CA GLN A 205 -11.23 19.06 15.84
C GLN A 205 -10.92 20.51 15.55
N ILE A 206 -11.98 21.28 15.36
CA ILE A 206 -11.93 22.73 15.32
C ILE A 206 -12.37 23.24 16.70
N LEU A 207 -11.55 24.05 17.34
CA LEU A 207 -11.83 24.63 18.65
C LEU A 207 -11.86 26.16 18.54
N ASP A 208 -12.66 26.79 19.41
CA ASP A 208 -12.57 28.22 19.61
C ASP A 208 -11.36 28.58 20.51
N MET A 209 -11.08 29.85 20.68
CA MET A 209 -9.98 30.34 21.52
C MET A 209 -10.15 30.04 23.02
N ALA A 210 -11.34 29.61 23.45
CA ALA A 210 -11.60 29.14 24.82
C ALA A 210 -11.40 27.59 24.94
N GLY A 211 -11.00 26.92 23.88
CA GLY A 211 -10.78 25.46 23.84
C GLY A 211 -12.05 24.63 23.70
N ARG A 212 -13.20 25.23 23.36
CA ARG A 212 -14.44 24.49 23.14
C ARG A 212 -14.48 23.95 21.73
N VAL A 213 -14.87 22.70 21.56
CA VAL A 213 -15.04 22.07 20.24
C VAL A 213 -16.18 22.74 19.49
N VAL A 214 -15.88 23.23 18.30
CA VAL A 214 -16.82 23.88 17.38
C VAL A 214 -17.28 22.91 16.32
N ALA A 215 -16.35 22.11 15.77
CA ALA A 215 -16.64 21.08 14.77
C ALA A 215 -15.68 19.90 14.90
N ARG A 216 -16.14 18.71 14.48
CA ARG A 216 -15.32 17.52 14.23
C ARG A 216 -15.41 17.20 12.76
N LEU A 217 -14.26 16.96 12.15
CA LEU A 217 -14.19 16.71 10.71
C LEU A 217 -14.00 15.23 10.44
N SER A 218 -14.78 14.72 9.48
CA SER A 218 -14.54 13.43 8.84
C SER A 218 -13.73 13.67 7.56
N GLY A 219 -12.76 12.81 7.30
CA GLY A 219 -11.85 12.95 6.17
C GLY A 219 -12.01 11.87 5.12
N GLU A 220 -11.37 12.10 4.00
CA GLU A 220 -11.17 11.12 2.93
C GLU A 220 -9.78 10.51 3.07
N SER A 221 -9.71 9.19 2.89
CA SER A 221 -8.47 8.42 2.91
C SER A 221 -8.19 7.83 1.54
N THR A 222 -6.98 8.02 1.04
CA THR A 222 -6.49 7.35 -0.17
C THR A 222 -5.08 6.84 0.13
N GLY A 223 -4.94 5.54 0.38
CA GLY A 223 -3.71 4.98 0.92
C GLY A 223 -3.28 5.71 2.20
N PRO A 224 -2.03 6.19 2.31
CA PRO A 224 -1.56 6.92 3.48
C PRO A 224 -2.00 8.40 3.50
N SER A 225 -2.54 8.91 2.38
CA SER A 225 -2.97 10.31 2.28
C SER A 225 -4.30 10.53 2.98
N ARG A 226 -4.38 11.64 3.71
CA ARG A 226 -5.58 12.09 4.44
C ARG A 226 -5.96 13.48 3.99
N ARG A 227 -7.27 13.70 3.74
CA ARG A 227 -7.81 15.00 3.34
C ARG A 227 -9.05 15.31 4.15
N PHE A 228 -9.09 16.49 4.74
CA PHE A 228 -10.20 17.02 5.53
C PHE A 228 -10.63 18.37 4.99
N VAL A 229 -11.93 18.63 5.03
CA VAL A 229 -12.50 19.90 4.57
C VAL A 229 -13.37 20.48 5.66
N TRP A 230 -13.20 21.79 5.92
CA TRP A 230 -14.07 22.54 6.82
C TRP A 230 -14.70 23.72 6.06
N ASP A 231 -16.00 23.79 6.09
CA ASP A 231 -16.85 24.79 5.43
C ASP A 231 -17.17 26.03 6.34
N GLY A 232 -16.49 26.15 7.48
CA GLY A 232 -16.74 27.23 8.43
C GLY A 232 -18.03 27.09 9.24
N ARG A 233 -18.60 25.86 9.35
CA ARG A 233 -19.79 25.60 10.14
C ARG A 233 -19.46 24.84 11.41
N ASN A 234 -20.32 25.05 12.42
CA ASN A 234 -20.27 24.27 13.66
C ASN A 234 -21.02 22.93 13.51
N GLU A 235 -21.00 22.09 14.58
CA GLU A 235 -21.70 20.79 14.59
C GLU A 235 -23.22 20.87 14.36
N ALA A 236 -23.82 22.04 14.57
CA ALA A 236 -25.24 22.29 14.27
C ALA A 236 -25.50 22.77 12.82
N GLY A 237 -24.45 22.85 11.99
CA GLY A 237 -24.53 23.33 10.61
C GLY A 237 -24.65 24.85 10.49
N GLN A 238 -24.43 25.61 11.56
CA GLN A 238 -24.52 27.07 11.56
C GLN A 238 -23.13 27.68 11.27
N PRO A 239 -23.06 28.77 10.47
CA PRO A 239 -21.81 29.50 10.27
C PRO A 239 -21.20 29.96 11.59
N VAL A 240 -19.89 29.82 11.73
CA VAL A 240 -19.18 30.29 12.92
C VAL A 240 -18.94 31.80 12.84
N ALA A 241 -18.73 32.45 13.96
CA ALA A 241 -18.38 33.88 13.98
C ALA A 241 -17.02 34.12 13.32
N PRO A 242 -16.79 35.31 12.70
CA PRO A 242 -15.45 35.70 12.28
C PRO A 242 -14.48 35.67 13.44
N GLY A 243 -13.27 35.16 13.24
CA GLY A 243 -12.29 35.03 14.30
C GLY A 243 -11.20 34.00 14.05
N VAL A 244 -10.39 33.78 15.07
CA VAL A 244 -9.33 32.76 15.04
C VAL A 244 -9.84 31.48 15.71
N TYR A 245 -9.60 30.36 15.05
CA TYR A 245 -9.93 29.03 15.51
C TYR A 245 -8.66 28.19 15.61
N ILE A 246 -8.71 27.18 16.45
CA ILE A 246 -7.63 26.20 16.62
C ILE A 246 -8.01 24.95 15.85
N TYR A 247 -7.13 24.51 14.98
CA TYR A 247 -7.20 23.23 14.29
C TYR A 247 -6.34 22.21 15.05
N ARG A 248 -6.93 21.18 15.60
CA ARG A 248 -6.25 20.14 16.35
C ARG A 248 -6.33 18.81 15.60
N ILE A 249 -5.18 18.21 15.37
CA ILE A 249 -5.01 16.92 14.72
C ILE A 249 -4.52 15.94 15.78
N ASP A 250 -5.29 14.92 16.08
CA ASP A 250 -4.90 13.80 16.96
C ASP A 250 -4.77 12.54 16.11
N ALA A 251 -3.56 12.03 15.94
CA ALA A 251 -3.27 10.78 15.28
C ALA A 251 -2.71 9.80 16.31
N ASN A 252 -3.45 8.73 16.58
CA ASN A 252 -3.05 7.68 17.50
C ASN A 252 -2.82 6.41 16.69
N ALA A 253 -1.60 5.90 16.70
CA ALA A 253 -1.21 4.66 16.06
C ALA A 253 -0.58 3.72 17.09
N ASP A 254 -0.50 2.44 16.79
CA ASP A 254 0.25 1.47 17.62
C ASP A 254 1.71 1.88 17.85
N ALA A 255 2.26 2.67 16.91
CA ALA A 255 3.61 3.20 16.95
C ALA A 255 3.77 4.49 17.78
N GLY A 256 2.69 5.05 18.33
CA GLY A 256 2.73 6.29 19.13
C GLY A 256 1.52 7.20 18.96
N GLU A 257 1.55 8.31 19.66
CA GLU A 257 0.54 9.37 19.61
C GLU A 257 1.16 10.65 19.08
N ALA A 258 0.48 11.34 18.17
CA ALA A 258 0.88 12.66 17.70
C ALA A 258 -0.31 13.62 17.78
N THR A 259 -0.13 14.69 18.53
CA THR A 259 -1.06 15.83 18.52
C THR A 259 -0.38 17.03 17.89
N GLN A 260 -1.02 17.61 16.87
CA GLN A 260 -0.55 18.84 16.25
C GLN A 260 -1.65 19.90 16.33
N VAL A 261 -1.25 21.16 16.54
CA VAL A 261 -2.16 22.27 16.75
C VAL A 261 -1.77 23.43 15.84
N TYR A 262 -2.75 23.96 15.11
CA TYR A 262 -2.57 25.07 14.18
C TYR A 262 -3.69 26.09 14.37
N THR A 263 -3.47 27.32 13.91
CA THR A 263 -4.51 28.35 13.90
C THR A 263 -4.97 28.65 12.49
N VAL A 264 -6.27 28.90 12.36
CA VAL A 264 -6.94 29.31 11.12
C VAL A 264 -7.83 30.52 11.42
N SER A 265 -7.97 31.42 10.45
CA SER A 265 -8.83 32.59 10.58
C SER A 265 -10.02 32.48 9.65
N VAL A 266 -11.21 32.76 10.19
CA VAL A 266 -12.46 32.89 9.45
C VAL A 266 -12.77 34.36 9.31
N ALA A 267 -13.02 34.83 8.09
CA ALA A 267 -13.48 36.16 7.74
C ALA A 267 -14.71 36.11 6.85
N TYR A 268 -15.52 37.18 6.79
CA TYR A 268 -16.70 37.27 5.90
C TYR A 268 -16.66 38.59 5.15
#